data_eb6cfe517c012cc8288084c3d2aca418
#
_entry.id   eb6cfe517c012cc8288084c3d2aca418
#
_cell.length_a   1.000
_cell.length_b   1.000
_cell.length_c   1.000
_cell.angle_alpha   90.00
_cell.angle_beta   90.00
_cell.angle_gamma   90.00
#
_symmetry.space_group_name_H-M   'P 1'
#
loop_
_entity.id
_entity.type
_entity.pdbx_description
1 polymer ?
#
loop_
_entity_poly.entity_id
_entity_poly.type
_entity_poly.pdbx_seq_one_letter_code
_entity_poly.pdbx_strand_id
1 'polypeptide(L)'
;EKVKNELEGFDRGTGTPHILFNYLDFLIWEKIITTENWDDARKGLGLELIDLKEGLQAESFEFAFRNSVEHFFPQHPDKSDTSPEQSKYIDSWSEISPSGEEGRRIDDFGNLCLLSNSHNTRFLNDLPINKVARARRIVSEGSLKLRIMAAICESNNINTGVGNWTYEVSLKHGEAMKALLRSDVEEPRSVPA
;
A
#
# COMPACT_ATOMS: atom_id res chain seq x y z
N GLU A 1 1.56 -6.47 22.41
CA GLU A 1 0.27 -7.02 22.85
C GLU A 1 -0.89 -6.46 22.02
N LYS A 2 -1.06 -5.12 21.93
CA LYS A 2 -2.17 -4.50 21.20
C LYS A 2 -2.18 -4.88 19.71
N VAL A 3 -1.03 -4.84 19.04
CA VAL A 3 -0.90 -5.23 17.62
C VAL A 3 -1.25 -6.70 17.43
N LYS A 4 -0.77 -7.58 18.32
CA LYS A 4 -1.06 -9.00 18.27
C LYS A 4 -2.55 -9.30 18.30
N ASN A 5 -3.31 -8.60 19.14
CA ASN A 5 -4.74 -8.76 19.25
C ASN A 5 -5.51 -8.26 18.01
N GLU A 6 -4.88 -7.43 17.19
CA GLU A 6 -5.50 -6.86 15.97
C GLU A 6 -5.05 -7.57 14.67
N LEU A 7 -4.14 -8.56 14.76
CA LEU A 7 -3.63 -9.26 13.56
C LEU A 7 -4.72 -9.98 12.73
N GLU A 8 -5.88 -10.27 13.32
CA GLU A 8 -7.03 -10.81 12.60
C GLU A 8 -7.89 -9.73 11.91
N GLY A 9 -7.49 -8.45 12.04
CA GLY A 9 -8.25 -7.31 11.56
C GLY A 9 -8.00 -6.92 10.10
N PHE A 10 -7.22 -7.68 9.33
CA PHE A 10 -6.83 -7.33 7.96
C PHE A 10 -7.98 -7.30 6.94
N ASP A 11 -9.02 -8.08 7.18
CA ASP A 11 -10.13 -8.24 6.23
C ASP A 11 -11.34 -7.36 6.57
N ARG A 12 -11.09 -6.22 7.23
CA ARG A 12 -12.14 -5.25 7.63
C ARG A 12 -12.25 -4.05 6.68
N GLY A 13 -11.60 -4.10 5.51
CA GLY A 13 -11.59 -3.00 4.57
C GLY A 13 -11.12 -1.70 5.24
N THR A 14 -11.80 -0.59 5.00
CA THR A 14 -11.49 0.70 5.65
C THR A 14 -11.70 0.72 7.16
N GLY A 15 -12.33 -0.31 7.74
CA GLY A 15 -12.43 -0.55 9.18
C GLY A 15 -11.19 -1.24 9.78
N THR A 16 -10.17 -1.54 8.98
CA THR A 16 -8.90 -2.10 9.46
C THR A 16 -8.27 -1.18 10.50
N PRO A 17 -7.87 -1.70 11.68
CA PRO A 17 -7.34 -0.87 12.76
C PRO A 17 -6.12 -0.05 12.34
N HIS A 18 -6.16 1.26 12.59
CA HIS A 18 -5.06 2.18 12.24
C HIS A 18 -3.72 1.79 12.88
N ILE A 19 -3.75 1.10 14.03
CA ILE A 19 -2.54 0.63 14.70
C ILE A 19 -1.74 -0.34 13.83
N LEU A 20 -2.40 -1.15 13.00
CA LEU A 20 -1.72 -2.08 12.09
C LEU A 20 -0.91 -1.33 11.02
N PHE A 21 -1.48 -0.27 10.44
CA PHE A 21 -0.78 0.55 9.46
C PHE A 21 0.37 1.35 10.07
N ASN A 22 0.14 1.97 11.24
CA ASN A 22 1.19 2.75 11.91
C ASN A 22 2.35 1.87 12.36
N TYR A 23 2.05 0.68 12.86
CA TYR A 23 3.09 -0.26 13.26
C TYR A 23 3.81 -0.85 12.04
N LEU A 24 3.10 -1.11 10.96
CA LEU A 24 3.69 -1.52 9.69
C LEU A 24 4.68 -0.47 9.17
N ASP A 25 4.32 0.82 9.19
CA ASP A 25 5.23 1.90 8.79
C ASP A 25 6.52 1.88 9.63
N PHE A 26 6.42 1.60 10.93
CA PHE A 26 7.59 1.44 11.79
C PHE A 26 8.45 0.24 11.37
N LEU A 27 7.85 -0.91 11.09
CA LEU A 27 8.58 -2.11 10.66
C LEU A 27 9.25 -1.93 9.28
N ILE A 28 8.57 -1.26 8.36
CA ILE A 28 9.13 -0.91 7.04
C ILE A 28 10.32 0.03 7.22
N TRP A 29 10.14 1.10 8.00
CA TRP A 29 11.19 2.07 8.30
C TRP A 29 12.42 1.39 8.91
N GLU A 30 12.21 0.62 9.97
CA GLU A 30 13.28 -0.11 10.64
C GLU A 30 14.01 -1.04 9.68
N LYS A 31 13.28 -1.83 8.90
CA LYS A 31 13.89 -2.75 7.92
C LYS A 31 14.76 -2.02 6.89
N ILE A 32 14.34 -0.84 6.45
CA ILE A 32 15.11 -0.04 5.48
C ILE A 32 16.35 0.58 6.13
N ILE A 33 16.22 1.09 7.35
CA ILE A 33 17.30 1.82 8.04
C ILE A 33 18.35 0.86 8.62
N THR A 34 17.93 -0.30 9.13
CA THR A 34 18.84 -1.22 9.84
C THR A 34 19.46 -2.28 8.94
N THR A 35 18.92 -2.51 7.73
CA THR A 35 19.46 -3.52 6.82
C THR A 35 20.58 -2.92 5.99
N GLU A 36 21.81 -3.45 6.15
CA GLU A 36 22.99 -3.00 5.40
C GLU A 36 22.86 -3.27 3.89
N ASN A 37 22.23 -4.39 3.55
CA ASN A 37 22.02 -4.79 2.16
C ASN A 37 20.59 -4.48 1.72
N TRP A 38 20.43 -3.50 0.82
CA TRP A 38 19.14 -3.11 0.25
C TRP A 38 18.42 -4.26 -0.47
N ASP A 39 19.14 -5.15 -1.13
CA ASP A 39 18.54 -6.30 -1.82
C ASP A 39 17.82 -7.24 -0.85
N ASP A 40 18.30 -7.40 0.37
CA ASP A 40 17.63 -8.19 1.40
C ASP A 40 16.43 -7.45 2.00
N ALA A 41 16.55 -6.13 2.21
CA ALA A 41 15.43 -5.31 2.67
C ALA A 41 14.28 -5.34 1.65
N ARG A 42 14.56 -5.11 0.37
CA ARG A 42 13.56 -5.05 -0.69
C ARG A 42 12.83 -6.38 -0.91
N LYS A 43 13.51 -7.52 -0.81
CA LYS A 43 12.87 -8.84 -0.87
C LYS A 43 11.83 -9.02 0.24
N GLY A 44 12.20 -8.70 1.47
CA GLY A 44 11.27 -8.77 2.60
C GLY A 44 10.12 -7.76 2.54
N LEU A 45 10.20 -6.76 1.67
CA LEU A 45 9.14 -5.77 1.42
C LEU A 45 8.32 -6.09 0.16
N GLY A 46 8.61 -7.20 -0.54
CA GLY A 46 7.95 -7.55 -1.80
C GLY A 46 8.32 -6.61 -2.97
N LEU A 47 9.51 -5.99 -2.92
CA LEU A 47 10.00 -5.01 -3.87
C LEU A 47 11.08 -5.58 -4.81
N GLU A 48 11.08 -6.87 -5.08
CA GLU A 48 12.16 -7.56 -5.80
C GLU A 48 12.45 -7.00 -7.19
N LEU A 49 11.45 -6.37 -7.81
CA LEU A 49 11.54 -5.79 -9.16
C LEU A 49 11.79 -4.29 -9.16
N ILE A 50 11.99 -3.65 -8.00
CA ILE A 50 12.00 -2.20 -7.88
C ILE A 50 13.27 -1.75 -7.18
N ASP A 51 14.09 -1.00 -7.89
CA ASP A 51 15.29 -0.37 -7.33
C ASP A 51 14.95 1.05 -6.85
N LEU A 52 14.42 1.16 -5.64
CA LEU A 52 13.80 2.40 -5.16
C LEU A 52 14.16 2.80 -3.73
N LYS A 53 15.34 2.41 -3.22
CA LYS A 53 15.74 2.83 -1.87
C LYS A 53 15.59 4.35 -1.68
N GLU A 54 16.10 5.14 -2.62
CA GLU A 54 16.04 6.60 -2.60
C GLU A 54 14.61 7.14 -2.73
N GLY A 55 13.76 6.49 -3.52
CA GLY A 55 12.36 6.91 -3.74
C GLY A 55 11.47 6.77 -2.51
N LEU A 56 11.82 5.89 -1.57
CA LEU A 56 11.04 5.71 -0.34
C LEU A 56 11.32 6.79 0.72
N GLN A 57 12.48 7.45 0.65
CA GLN A 57 12.88 8.52 1.58
C GLN A 57 12.68 8.13 3.05
N ALA A 58 13.03 6.89 3.40
CA ALA A 58 12.80 6.36 4.74
C ALA A 58 13.64 7.08 5.81
N GLU A 59 14.84 7.57 5.46
CA GLU A 59 15.72 8.30 6.36
C GLU A 59 15.10 9.64 6.85
N SER A 60 14.26 10.26 6.01
CA SER A 60 13.53 11.49 6.35
C SER A 60 12.05 11.24 6.70
N PHE A 61 11.69 10.00 6.99
CA PHE A 61 10.30 9.66 7.31
C PHE A 61 9.88 10.18 8.67
N GLU A 62 8.79 10.94 8.69
CA GLU A 62 8.19 11.45 9.93
C GLU A 62 6.99 10.58 10.34
N PHE A 63 7.05 10.07 11.59
CA PHE A 63 5.94 9.34 12.20
C PHE A 63 4.83 10.31 12.61
N ALA A 64 4.06 10.76 11.63
CA ALA A 64 2.93 11.64 11.84
C ALA A 64 1.64 10.85 12.12
N PHE A 65 0.71 11.46 12.84
CA PHE A 65 -0.60 10.87 13.07
C PHE A 65 -1.42 10.85 11.77
N ARG A 66 -1.79 9.65 11.35
CA ARG A 66 -2.64 9.40 10.19
C ARG A 66 -3.81 8.54 10.64
N ASN A 67 -5.01 8.87 10.21
CA ASN A 67 -6.24 8.26 10.74
C ASN A 67 -7.33 8.05 9.69
N SER A 68 -7.01 8.11 8.41
CA SER A 68 -7.93 7.80 7.33
C SER A 68 -7.41 6.63 6.50
N VAL A 69 -8.12 5.51 6.53
CA VAL A 69 -7.81 4.35 5.68
C VAL A 69 -8.47 4.57 4.32
N GLU A 70 -7.68 4.50 3.26
CA GLU A 70 -8.11 4.79 1.91
C GLU A 70 -7.74 3.69 0.92
N HIS A 71 -8.54 3.58 -0.13
CA HIS A 71 -8.28 2.69 -1.26
C HIS A 71 -7.29 3.32 -2.23
N PHE A 72 -6.24 2.62 -2.58
CA PHE A 72 -5.32 3.06 -3.62
C PHE A 72 -5.92 2.87 -5.02
N PHE A 73 -6.42 1.68 -5.37
CA PHE A 73 -7.40 1.54 -6.45
C PHE A 73 -8.78 1.89 -5.88
N PRO A 74 -9.48 2.88 -6.44
CA PRO A 74 -10.68 3.44 -5.82
C PRO A 74 -11.87 2.47 -5.84
N GLN A 75 -12.75 2.59 -4.83
CA GLN A 75 -13.99 1.81 -4.77
C GLN A 75 -14.97 2.18 -5.90
N HIS A 76 -14.98 3.45 -6.28
CA HIS A 76 -15.84 3.98 -7.35
C HIS A 76 -14.97 4.76 -8.36
N PRO A 77 -14.24 4.07 -9.27
CA PRO A 77 -13.40 4.75 -10.25
C PRO A 77 -14.25 5.63 -11.17
N ASP A 78 -13.75 6.83 -11.46
CA ASP A 78 -14.37 7.71 -12.44
C ASP A 78 -14.13 7.13 -13.85
N LYS A 79 -15.23 6.87 -14.56
CA LYS A 79 -15.22 6.32 -15.93
C LYS A 79 -15.53 7.38 -16.99
N SER A 80 -15.73 8.65 -16.62
CA SER A 80 -16.25 9.68 -17.55
C SER A 80 -15.28 10.03 -18.68
N ASP A 81 -13.98 10.00 -18.41
CA ASP A 81 -12.91 10.39 -19.36
C ASP A 81 -11.80 9.32 -19.45
N THR A 82 -12.17 8.03 -19.45
CA THR A 82 -11.21 6.94 -19.49
C THR A 82 -10.86 6.53 -20.92
N SER A 83 -9.57 6.27 -21.19
CA SER A 83 -9.14 5.60 -22.41
C SER A 83 -9.64 4.15 -22.46
N PRO A 84 -9.65 3.49 -23.63
CA PRO A 84 -9.99 2.06 -23.72
C PRO A 84 -9.13 1.18 -22.79
N GLU A 85 -7.85 1.50 -22.65
CA GLU A 85 -6.92 0.79 -21.76
C GLU A 85 -7.29 0.99 -20.29
N GLN A 86 -7.65 2.21 -19.90
CA GLN A 86 -8.12 2.52 -18.55
C GLN A 86 -9.44 1.83 -18.25
N SER A 87 -10.37 1.80 -19.18
CA SER A 87 -11.64 1.08 -19.03
C SER A 87 -11.41 -0.41 -18.81
N LYS A 88 -10.55 -1.04 -19.63
CA LYS A 88 -10.16 -2.44 -19.47
C LYS A 88 -9.47 -2.70 -18.12
N TYR A 89 -8.62 -1.80 -17.68
CA TYR A 89 -7.96 -1.89 -16.39
C TYR A 89 -8.99 -1.84 -15.23
N ILE A 90 -9.95 -0.92 -15.28
CA ILE A 90 -11.03 -0.83 -14.29
C ILE A 90 -11.85 -2.12 -14.27
N ASP A 91 -12.21 -2.64 -15.43
CA ASP A 91 -13.01 -3.86 -15.54
C ASP A 91 -12.25 -5.07 -14.98
N SER A 92 -10.92 -5.13 -15.16
CA SER A 92 -10.10 -6.21 -14.59
C SER A 92 -10.15 -6.30 -13.07
N TRP A 93 -10.42 -5.21 -12.37
CA TRP A 93 -10.65 -5.22 -10.92
C TRP A 93 -12.04 -5.73 -10.55
N SER A 94 -13.00 -5.66 -11.47
CA SER A 94 -14.39 -6.09 -11.26
C SER A 94 -14.63 -7.56 -11.63
N GLU A 95 -13.95 -8.06 -12.67
CA GLU A 95 -14.20 -9.38 -13.27
C GLU A 95 -13.73 -10.57 -12.44
N ILE A 96 -12.87 -10.37 -11.47
CA ILE A 96 -12.19 -11.46 -10.77
C ILE A 96 -13.03 -12.03 -9.60
N SER A 97 -14.36 -12.01 -9.58
CA SER A 97 -15.15 -12.68 -8.56
C SER A 97 -15.91 -13.90 -9.07
N PRO A 98 -15.36 -15.14 -9.01
CA PRO A 98 -16.11 -16.36 -9.27
C PRO A 98 -17.12 -16.71 -8.16
N SER A 99 -17.08 -16.07 -7.00
CA SER A 99 -17.81 -16.48 -5.79
C SER A 99 -18.88 -15.51 -5.30
N GLY A 100 -19.29 -14.51 -6.09
CA GLY A 100 -20.37 -13.58 -5.68
C GLY A 100 -20.03 -12.65 -4.50
N GLU A 101 -18.80 -12.61 -4.07
CA GLU A 101 -18.30 -11.69 -3.03
C GLU A 101 -17.73 -10.41 -3.65
N GLU A 102 -18.53 -9.73 -4.47
CA GLU A 102 -18.12 -8.55 -5.28
C GLU A 102 -17.67 -7.37 -4.42
N GLY A 103 -17.52 -7.24 -3.30
CA GLY A 103 -17.07 -6.07 -2.52
C GLY A 103 -15.71 -6.24 -1.86
N ARG A 104 -15.21 -7.45 -1.69
CA ARG A 104 -14.08 -7.70 -0.77
C ARG A 104 -12.70 -7.39 -1.32
N ARG A 105 -12.51 -7.42 -2.63
CA ARG A 105 -11.17 -7.30 -3.23
C ARG A 105 -10.58 -5.91 -3.19
N ILE A 106 -11.42 -4.91 -3.41
CA ILE A 106 -11.03 -3.51 -3.29
C ILE A 106 -10.64 -3.22 -1.84
N ASP A 107 -11.27 -3.92 -0.89
CA ASP A 107 -11.06 -3.80 0.56
C ASP A 107 -9.88 -4.64 1.08
N ASP A 108 -9.18 -5.39 0.23
CA ASP A 108 -7.99 -6.14 0.64
C ASP A 108 -6.91 -5.24 1.21
N PHE A 109 -6.26 -5.69 2.27
CA PHE A 109 -5.20 -4.93 2.96
C PHE A 109 -4.11 -4.43 2.02
N GLY A 110 -3.82 -5.17 0.96
CA GLY A 110 -2.88 -4.77 -0.08
C GLY A 110 -3.25 -3.46 -0.74
N ASN A 111 -4.54 -3.24 -1.01
CA ASN A 111 -5.06 -2.04 -1.67
C ASN A 111 -5.35 -0.86 -0.72
N LEU A 112 -5.16 -1.04 0.58
CA LEU A 112 -5.45 -0.01 1.58
C LEU A 112 -4.18 0.73 2.00
N CYS A 113 -4.29 2.02 2.21
CA CYS A 113 -3.21 2.86 2.75
C CYS A 113 -3.75 3.82 3.81
N LEU A 114 -2.85 4.36 4.64
CA LEU A 114 -3.19 5.29 5.68
C LEU A 114 -2.78 6.71 5.29
N LEU A 115 -3.75 7.63 5.33
CA LEU A 115 -3.57 9.06 5.06
C LEU A 115 -3.96 9.91 6.27
N SER A 116 -3.57 11.18 6.27
CA SER A 116 -4.22 12.20 7.10
C SER A 116 -5.57 12.57 6.51
N ASN A 117 -6.53 12.97 7.35
CA ASN A 117 -7.87 13.39 6.88
C ASN A 117 -7.81 14.53 5.86
N SER A 118 -6.85 15.44 5.98
CA SER A 118 -6.68 16.55 5.04
C SER A 118 -6.21 16.10 3.64
N HIS A 119 -5.56 14.96 3.56
CA HIS A 119 -5.07 14.40 2.30
C HIS A 119 -6.10 13.49 1.63
N ASN A 120 -6.99 12.87 2.41
CA ASN A 120 -8.01 11.98 1.89
C ASN A 120 -8.89 12.65 0.83
N THR A 121 -9.39 13.85 1.10
CA THR A 121 -10.25 14.59 0.16
C THR A 121 -9.61 14.88 -1.21
N ARG A 122 -8.30 14.73 -1.35
CA ARG A 122 -7.55 14.93 -2.60
C ARG A 122 -7.24 13.62 -3.33
N PHE A 123 -7.35 12.50 -2.65
CA PHE A 123 -7.10 11.18 -3.24
C PHE A 123 -8.24 10.72 -4.14
N LEU A 124 -9.48 11.10 -3.83
CA LEU A 124 -10.70 10.91 -4.63
C LEU A 124 -10.82 9.53 -5.30
N ASN A 125 -11.62 9.48 -6.37
CA ASN A 125 -11.88 8.28 -7.18
C ASN A 125 -10.91 8.13 -8.37
N ASP A 126 -9.77 8.82 -8.33
CA ASP A 126 -8.74 8.72 -9.37
C ASP A 126 -8.12 7.31 -9.40
N LEU A 127 -7.72 6.88 -10.59
CA LEU A 127 -6.93 5.65 -10.75
C LEU A 127 -5.55 5.79 -10.09
N PRO A 128 -4.91 4.69 -9.65
CA PRO A 128 -3.62 4.72 -8.95
C PRO A 128 -2.57 5.59 -9.62
N ILE A 129 -2.38 5.45 -10.94
CA ILE A 129 -1.38 6.24 -11.68
C ILE A 129 -1.68 7.74 -11.65
N ASN A 130 -2.96 8.12 -11.68
CA ASN A 130 -3.37 9.52 -11.60
C ASN A 130 -3.19 10.06 -10.17
N LYS A 131 -3.48 9.24 -9.14
CA LYS A 131 -3.22 9.57 -7.75
C LYS A 131 -1.74 9.88 -7.54
N VAL A 132 -0.86 9.02 -8.03
CA VAL A 132 0.59 9.22 -7.91
C VAL A 132 1.04 10.47 -8.64
N ALA A 133 0.60 10.68 -9.89
CA ALA A 133 0.99 11.83 -10.69
C ALA A 133 0.50 13.17 -10.09
N ARG A 134 -0.76 13.23 -9.65
CA ARG A 134 -1.37 14.46 -9.13
C ARG A 134 -1.02 14.73 -7.66
N ALA A 135 -0.80 13.68 -6.89
CA ALA A 135 -0.64 13.77 -5.45
C ALA A 135 0.79 13.43 -4.99
N ARG A 136 1.82 13.68 -5.81
CA ARG A 136 3.23 13.37 -5.48
C ARG A 136 3.63 13.86 -4.09
N ARG A 137 3.22 15.06 -3.69
CA ARG A 137 3.48 15.58 -2.36
C ARG A 137 2.75 14.76 -1.27
N ILE A 138 1.49 14.37 -1.50
CA ILE A 138 0.72 13.55 -0.56
C ILE A 138 1.37 12.18 -0.41
N VAL A 139 1.85 11.60 -1.51
CA VAL A 139 2.56 10.31 -1.49
C VAL A 139 3.88 10.45 -0.73
N SER A 140 4.67 11.50 -0.99
CA SER A 140 5.95 11.71 -0.30
C SER A 140 5.82 12.03 1.20
N GLU A 141 4.71 12.63 1.62
CA GLU A 141 4.37 12.90 3.02
C GLU A 141 3.52 11.76 3.65
N GLY A 142 3.09 10.81 2.84
CA GLY A 142 2.24 9.69 3.23
C GLY A 142 2.95 8.61 4.03
N SER A 143 2.20 7.56 4.37
CA SER A 143 2.72 6.36 5.01
C SER A 143 3.79 5.69 4.14
N LEU A 144 4.73 4.96 4.74
CA LEU A 144 5.73 4.19 3.97
C LEU A 144 5.07 3.12 3.10
N LYS A 145 4.00 2.50 3.60
CA LYS A 145 3.20 1.59 2.80
C LYS A 145 2.68 2.27 1.53
N LEU A 146 2.13 3.48 1.61
CA LEU A 146 1.67 4.24 0.44
C LEU A 146 2.82 4.56 -0.53
N ARG A 147 4.00 4.93 -0.03
CA ARG A 147 5.17 5.20 -0.88
C ARG A 147 5.60 3.95 -1.65
N ILE A 148 5.55 2.78 -1.02
CA ILE A 148 5.80 1.50 -1.68
C ILE A 148 4.76 1.24 -2.77
N MET A 149 3.47 1.41 -2.48
CA MET A 149 2.39 1.22 -3.45
C MET A 149 2.54 2.14 -4.66
N ALA A 150 2.89 3.41 -4.44
CA ALA A 150 3.14 4.38 -5.50
C ALA A 150 4.35 3.98 -6.35
N ALA A 151 5.43 3.56 -5.72
CA ALA A 151 6.63 3.09 -6.38
C ALA A 151 6.37 1.86 -7.27
N ILE A 152 5.60 0.89 -6.77
CA ILE A 152 5.15 -0.28 -7.55
C ILE A 152 4.29 0.19 -8.74
N CYS A 153 3.37 1.12 -8.52
CA CYS A 153 2.49 1.64 -9.57
C CYS A 153 3.27 2.31 -10.70
N GLU A 154 4.34 3.04 -10.38
CA GLU A 154 5.20 3.73 -11.36
C GLU A 154 6.25 2.79 -12.00
N SER A 155 6.55 1.64 -11.38
CA SER A 155 7.52 0.69 -11.92
C SER A 155 7.04 0.11 -13.25
N ASN A 156 7.95 -0.04 -14.21
CA ASN A 156 7.64 -0.58 -15.54
C ASN A 156 6.50 0.17 -16.28
N ASN A 157 6.31 1.45 -15.97
CA ASN A 157 5.28 2.27 -16.61
C ASN A 157 5.65 2.54 -18.08
N ILE A 158 5.38 1.59 -18.94
CA ILE A 158 5.51 1.70 -20.39
C ILE A 158 4.24 2.41 -20.87
N ASN A 159 4.13 3.73 -20.73
CA ASN A 159 3.17 4.61 -21.41
C ASN A 159 1.72 4.10 -21.58
N THR A 160 1.25 3.20 -20.71
CA THR A 160 -0.09 2.61 -20.80
C THR A 160 -1.17 3.48 -20.17
N GLY A 161 -0.78 4.51 -19.42
CA GLY A 161 -1.72 5.37 -18.69
C GLY A 161 -2.44 4.71 -17.51
N VAL A 162 -2.11 3.44 -17.16
CA VAL A 162 -2.76 2.70 -16.06
C VAL A 162 -1.80 2.36 -14.91
N GLY A 163 -0.50 2.39 -15.15
CA GLY A 163 0.51 1.98 -14.16
C GLY A 163 0.54 0.47 -13.93
N ASN A 164 1.37 0.04 -12.97
CA ASN A 164 1.59 -1.38 -12.66
C ASN A 164 0.85 -1.85 -11.40
N TRP A 165 -0.20 -1.16 -10.98
CA TRP A 165 -0.99 -1.54 -9.81
C TRP A 165 -2.19 -2.39 -10.21
N THR A 166 -1.98 -3.69 -10.45
CA THR A 166 -3.05 -4.65 -10.72
C THR A 166 -3.56 -5.28 -9.43
N TYR A 167 -4.67 -6.01 -9.52
CA TYR A 167 -5.20 -6.74 -8.38
C TYR A 167 -4.19 -7.79 -7.84
N GLU A 168 -3.56 -8.55 -8.74
CA GLU A 168 -2.55 -9.54 -8.37
C GLU A 168 -1.33 -8.90 -7.69
N VAL A 169 -0.93 -7.72 -8.16
CA VAL A 169 0.16 -6.95 -7.55
C VAL A 169 -0.24 -6.47 -6.16
N SER A 170 -1.48 -5.99 -6.01
CA SER A 170 -1.98 -5.56 -4.69
C SER A 170 -2.07 -6.71 -3.70
N LEU A 171 -2.48 -7.91 -4.13
CA LEU A 171 -2.50 -9.10 -3.28
C LEU A 171 -1.08 -9.48 -2.81
N LYS A 172 -0.12 -9.57 -3.73
CA LYS A 172 1.27 -9.89 -3.39
C LYS A 172 1.85 -8.88 -2.41
N HIS A 173 1.61 -7.60 -2.66
CA HIS A 173 1.99 -6.54 -1.73
C HIS A 173 1.33 -6.71 -0.37
N GLY A 174 0.03 -7.00 -0.34
CA GLY A 174 -0.72 -7.24 0.90
C GLY A 174 -0.14 -8.39 1.72
N GLU A 175 0.15 -9.52 1.08
CA GLU A 175 0.75 -10.68 1.77
C GLU A 175 2.16 -10.38 2.31
N ALA A 176 2.99 -9.66 1.56
CA ALA A 176 4.30 -9.23 2.06
C ALA A 176 4.18 -8.33 3.31
N MET A 177 3.24 -7.39 3.31
CA MET A 177 2.99 -6.49 4.45
C MET A 177 2.43 -7.23 5.66
N LYS A 178 1.51 -8.17 5.45
CA LYS A 178 0.97 -9.04 6.50
C LYS A 178 2.06 -9.95 7.09
N ALA A 179 2.91 -10.52 6.24
CA ALA A 179 4.03 -11.35 6.68
C ALA A 179 5.01 -10.57 7.56
N LEU A 180 5.33 -9.32 7.19
CA LEU A 180 6.18 -8.44 8.00
C LEU A 180 5.59 -8.18 9.39
N LEU A 181 4.28 -7.93 9.49
CA LEU A 181 3.59 -7.75 10.76
C LEU A 181 3.56 -9.02 11.61
N ARG A 182 3.33 -10.18 11.00
CA ARG A 182 3.27 -11.47 11.71
C ARG A 182 4.64 -11.89 12.23
N SER A 183 5.69 -11.78 11.42
CA SER A 183 7.04 -12.20 11.80
C SER A 183 7.54 -11.47 13.04
N ASP A 184 7.27 -10.18 13.18
CA ASP A 184 7.69 -9.40 14.34
C ASP A 184 6.92 -9.78 15.62
N VAL A 185 5.69 -10.24 15.49
CA VAL A 185 4.87 -10.65 16.64
C VAL A 185 5.21 -12.07 17.12
N GLU A 186 5.59 -12.95 16.18
CA GLU A 186 5.96 -14.35 16.49
C GLU A 186 7.37 -14.46 17.04
N GLU A 187 8.29 -13.60 16.60
CA GLU A 187 9.66 -13.49 17.09
C GLU A 187 9.84 -12.18 17.88
N PRO A 188 9.34 -12.11 19.13
CA PRO A 188 9.44 -10.87 19.91
C PRO A 188 10.90 -10.48 20.11
N ARG A 189 11.21 -9.25 19.77
CA ARG A 189 12.54 -8.65 19.91
C ARG A 189 13.07 -8.86 21.32
N SER A 190 14.30 -9.33 21.43
CA SER A 190 15.02 -9.28 22.70
C SER A 190 15.22 -7.80 23.06
N VAL A 191 14.51 -7.33 24.08
CA VAL A 191 14.74 -6.00 24.64
C VAL A 191 16.17 -6.01 25.19
N PRO A 192 17.08 -5.14 24.69
CA PRO A 192 18.38 -5.00 25.34
C PRO A 192 18.17 -4.56 26.77
N ALA A 193 18.84 -5.25 27.69
CA ALA A 193 18.79 -4.96 29.13
C ALA A 193 19.42 -3.59 29.43
#